data_0062160fd23244dcfeb128ae7ee1e7a2
#
_entry.id   0062160fd23244dcfeb128ae7ee1e7a2
#
_cell.length_a   1.000
_cell.length_b   1.000
_cell.length_c   1.000
_cell.angle_alpha   90.00
_cell.angle_beta   90.00
_cell.angle_gamma   90.00
#
_symmetry.space_group_name_H-M   'P 1'
#
loop_
_entity.id
_entity.type
_entity.pdbx_description
1 polymer ?
#
loop_
_entity_poly.entity_id
_entity_poly.type
_entity_poly.pdbx_seq_one_letter_code
_entity_poly.pdbx_strand_id
1 'polypeptide(L)'
;MDRLDFMQACREGGRAIERALRALDAAYFDVLFREGLRTLRDTEAARDAVQETFIKVWRRCSTFQAQSELLPWIRAILRNDMLDRMRRNNRELSLEDDAVSVEAERRIDELSSQAIA
;
A
#
# COMPACT_ATOMS: atom_id res chain seq x y z
N MET A 1 -7.92 5.87 15.62
CA MET A 1 -6.86 6.90 15.56
C MET A 1 -7.17 7.88 14.46
N ASP A 2 -7.15 9.15 14.74
CA ASP A 2 -7.35 10.16 13.72
C ASP A 2 -6.02 10.67 13.17
N ARG A 3 -6.10 11.52 12.15
CA ARG A 3 -4.91 12.05 11.47
C ARG A 3 -4.02 12.91 12.37
N LEU A 4 -4.62 13.65 13.30
CA LEU A 4 -3.85 14.51 14.21
C LEU A 4 -3.11 13.67 15.25
N ASP A 5 -3.73 12.62 15.77
CA ASP A 5 -3.09 11.68 16.69
C ASP A 5 -1.90 10.99 16.01
N PHE A 6 -2.08 10.61 14.74
CA PHE A 6 -1.00 10.00 13.97
C PHE A 6 0.17 10.98 13.77
N MET A 7 -0.13 12.23 13.41
CA MET A 7 0.90 13.25 13.26
C MET A 7 1.68 13.48 14.55
N GLN A 8 0.97 13.50 15.67
CA GLN A 8 1.61 13.66 16.98
C GLN A 8 2.54 12.49 17.28
N ALA A 9 2.09 11.27 17.02
CA ALA A 9 2.91 10.07 17.20
C ALA A 9 4.17 10.10 16.33
N CYS A 10 4.05 10.59 15.09
CA CYS A 10 5.19 10.76 14.20
C CYS A 10 6.24 11.72 14.78
N ARG A 11 5.80 12.83 15.36
CA ARG A 11 6.70 13.80 15.98
C ARG A 11 7.40 13.23 17.20
N GLU A 12 6.66 12.51 18.04
CA GLU A 12 7.22 11.90 19.24
C GLU A 12 8.19 10.77 18.92
N GLY A 13 7.91 9.98 17.88
CA GLY A 13 8.73 8.85 17.49
C GLY A 13 8.70 7.71 18.51
N GLY A 14 9.69 6.85 18.48
CA GLY A 14 9.88 5.78 19.45
C GLY A 14 8.64 4.92 19.68
N ARG A 15 8.25 4.75 20.95
CA ARG A 15 7.10 3.93 21.30
C ARG A 15 5.77 4.51 20.84
N ALA A 16 5.68 5.84 20.72
CA ALA A 16 4.44 6.48 20.28
C ALA A 16 4.10 6.07 18.83
N ILE A 17 5.07 6.15 17.92
CA ILE A 17 4.84 5.73 16.54
C ILE A 17 4.63 4.21 16.43
N GLU A 18 5.32 3.44 17.24
CA GLU A 18 5.12 1.98 17.27
C GLU A 18 3.69 1.62 17.66
N ARG A 19 3.16 2.24 18.72
CA ARG A 19 1.77 2.03 19.13
C ARG A 19 0.79 2.49 18.07
N ALA A 20 1.08 3.62 17.42
CA ALA A 20 0.23 4.14 16.35
C ALA A 20 0.16 3.16 15.18
N LEU A 21 1.29 2.60 14.78
CA LEU A 21 1.33 1.63 13.68
C LEU A 21 0.56 0.35 14.04
N ARG A 22 0.65 -0.12 15.27
CA ARG A 22 -0.14 -1.27 15.73
C ARG A 22 -1.63 -0.98 15.70
N ALA A 23 -2.03 0.23 16.10
CA ALA A 23 -3.43 0.64 16.07
C ALA A 23 -3.96 0.71 14.64
N LEU A 24 -3.16 1.24 13.70
CA LEU A 24 -3.53 1.30 12.30
C LEU A 24 -3.63 -0.10 11.68
N ASP A 25 -2.69 -0.98 12.02
CA ASP A 25 -2.74 -2.37 11.56
C ASP A 25 -4.01 -3.06 12.04
N ALA A 26 -4.34 -2.93 13.32
CA ALA A 26 -5.55 -3.52 13.88
C ALA A 26 -6.82 -2.97 13.23
N ALA A 27 -6.84 -1.69 12.91
CA ALA A 27 -8.03 -1.04 12.33
C ALA A 27 -8.19 -1.33 10.85
N TYR A 28 -7.09 -1.41 10.09
CA TYR A 28 -7.15 -1.38 8.63
C TYR A 28 -6.60 -2.61 7.93
N PHE A 29 -5.99 -3.56 8.66
CA PHE A 29 -5.39 -4.74 8.02
C PHE A 29 -6.39 -5.46 7.12
N ASP A 30 -7.59 -5.72 7.61
CA ASP A 30 -8.56 -6.51 6.84
C ASP A 30 -8.96 -5.82 5.54
N VAL A 31 -9.23 -4.53 5.57
CA VAL A 31 -9.64 -3.81 4.37
C VAL A 31 -8.50 -3.72 3.35
N LEU A 32 -7.27 -3.50 3.84
CA LEU A 32 -6.10 -3.45 2.97
C LEU A 32 -5.76 -4.82 2.40
N PHE A 33 -5.85 -5.86 3.22
CA PHE A 33 -5.61 -7.23 2.78
C PHE A 33 -6.60 -7.67 1.71
N ARG A 34 -7.88 -7.34 1.88
CA ARG A 34 -8.90 -7.64 0.87
C ARG A 34 -8.62 -6.95 -0.45
N GLU A 35 -8.20 -5.69 -0.40
CA GLU A 35 -7.81 -4.96 -1.61
C GLU A 35 -6.60 -5.61 -2.28
N GLY A 36 -5.59 -5.96 -1.50
CA GLY A 36 -4.41 -6.66 -2.00
C GLY A 36 -4.75 -8.01 -2.62
N LEU A 37 -5.62 -8.76 -1.96
CA LEU A 37 -6.02 -10.09 -2.44
C LEU A 37 -6.80 -10.01 -3.76
N ARG A 38 -7.69 -9.04 -3.89
CA ARG A 38 -8.44 -8.83 -5.14
C ARG A 38 -7.53 -8.46 -6.30
N THR A 39 -6.49 -7.70 -6.02
CA THR A 39 -5.57 -7.18 -7.05
C THR A 39 -4.50 -8.19 -7.40
N LEU A 40 -3.84 -8.76 -6.39
CA LEU A 40 -2.69 -9.65 -6.59
C LEU A 40 -3.08 -11.12 -6.73
N ARG A 41 -4.27 -11.49 -6.25
CA ARG A 41 -4.82 -12.86 -6.33
C ARG A 41 -3.90 -13.93 -5.73
N ASP A 42 -3.15 -13.55 -4.72
CA ASP A 42 -2.22 -14.42 -4.03
C ASP A 42 -2.18 -13.98 -2.56
N THR A 43 -2.44 -14.91 -1.66
CA THR A 43 -2.55 -14.61 -0.23
C THR A 43 -1.23 -14.11 0.36
N GLU A 44 -0.12 -14.75 0.00
CA GLU A 44 1.19 -14.34 0.50
C GLU A 44 1.62 -12.99 -0.06
N ALA A 45 1.42 -12.77 -1.35
CA ALA A 45 1.73 -11.50 -1.98
C ALA A 45 0.89 -10.36 -1.39
N ALA A 46 -0.40 -10.61 -1.14
CA ALA A 46 -1.27 -9.62 -0.51
C ALA A 46 -0.80 -9.28 0.90
N ARG A 47 -0.45 -10.29 1.69
CA ARG A 47 0.05 -10.08 3.05
C ARG A 47 1.35 -9.28 3.04
N ASP A 48 2.28 -9.64 2.18
CA ASP A 48 3.56 -8.95 2.04
C ASP A 48 3.35 -7.50 1.61
N ALA A 49 2.42 -7.24 0.69
CA ALA A 49 2.10 -5.89 0.23
C ALA A 49 1.56 -5.03 1.37
N VAL A 50 0.70 -5.58 2.22
CA VAL A 50 0.16 -4.85 3.38
C VAL A 50 1.27 -4.57 4.40
N GLN A 51 2.12 -5.56 4.68
CA GLN A 51 3.24 -5.37 5.60
C GLN A 51 4.20 -4.30 5.10
N GLU A 52 4.56 -4.35 3.82
CA GLU A 52 5.42 -3.33 3.22
C GLU A 52 4.77 -1.95 3.24
N THR A 53 3.45 -1.90 3.08
CA THR A 53 2.69 -0.66 3.19
C THR A 53 2.89 -0.01 4.55
N PHE A 54 2.79 -0.77 5.65
CA PHE A 54 2.97 -0.21 6.98
C PHE A 54 4.42 0.21 7.24
N ILE A 55 5.39 -0.49 6.67
CA ILE A 55 6.79 -0.06 6.72
C ILE A 55 6.95 1.30 6.02
N LYS A 56 6.33 1.48 4.86
CA LYS A 56 6.36 2.74 4.12
C LYS A 56 5.60 3.85 4.86
N VAL A 57 4.50 3.52 5.52
CA VAL A 57 3.78 4.46 6.37
C VAL A 57 4.72 4.99 7.46
N TRP A 58 5.46 4.11 8.11
CA TRP A 58 6.44 4.51 9.11
C TRP A 58 7.54 5.40 8.51
N ARG A 59 8.13 4.98 7.39
CA ARG A 59 9.20 5.74 6.74
C ARG A 59 8.75 7.10 6.25
N ARG A 60 7.50 7.22 5.81
CA ARG A 60 6.95 8.45 5.24
C ARG A 60 6.11 9.24 6.23
N CYS A 61 6.14 8.84 7.47
CA CYS A 61 5.36 9.43 8.55
C CYS A 61 5.52 10.97 8.60
N SER A 62 6.75 11.45 8.48
CA SER A 62 7.04 12.89 8.52
C SER A 62 6.53 13.65 7.30
N THR A 63 6.20 12.96 6.21
CA THR A 63 5.68 13.59 4.99
C THR A 63 4.16 13.68 4.99
N PHE A 64 3.49 13.01 5.94
CA PHE A 64 2.04 13.07 6.02
C PHE A 64 1.60 14.48 6.40
N GLN A 65 0.77 15.07 5.55
CA GLN A 65 0.15 16.37 5.79
C GLN A 65 -1.32 16.13 6.09
N ALA A 66 -1.83 16.63 7.19
CA ALA A 66 -3.16 16.37 7.68
C ALA A 66 -4.29 16.89 6.77
N GLN A 67 -4.03 17.04 5.48
CA GLN A 67 -5.00 17.47 4.48
C GLN A 67 -5.91 16.33 4.01
N SER A 68 -5.50 15.07 4.23
CA SER A 68 -6.33 13.91 3.88
C SER A 68 -6.53 13.02 5.10
N GLU A 69 -7.54 12.17 5.04
CA GLU A 69 -7.72 11.13 6.05
C GLU A 69 -6.64 10.07 5.92
N LEU A 70 -6.40 9.32 7.01
CA LEU A 70 -5.34 8.33 7.04
C LEU A 70 -5.56 7.19 6.05
N LEU A 71 -6.76 6.63 6.02
CA LEU A 71 -7.01 5.44 5.19
C LEU A 71 -6.78 5.70 3.70
N PRO A 72 -7.29 6.78 3.09
CA PRO A 72 -6.99 7.07 1.70
C PRO A 72 -5.48 7.21 1.42
N TRP A 73 -4.75 7.83 2.33
CA TRP A 73 -3.30 7.98 2.20
C TRP A 73 -2.59 6.62 2.26
N ILE A 74 -2.97 5.77 3.22
CA ILE A 74 -2.41 4.43 3.36
C ILE A 74 -2.75 3.58 2.14
N ARG A 75 -3.98 3.67 1.63
CA ARG A 75 -4.40 2.93 0.44
C ARG A 75 -3.62 3.35 -0.79
N ALA A 76 -3.27 4.63 -0.93
CA ALA A 76 -2.43 5.08 -2.04
C ALA A 76 -1.04 4.44 -1.96
N ILE A 77 -0.48 4.31 -0.76
CA ILE A 77 0.81 3.63 -0.56
C ILE A 77 0.69 2.16 -0.96
N LEU A 78 -0.38 1.49 -0.53
CA LEU A 78 -0.63 0.09 -0.90
C LEU A 78 -0.73 -0.08 -2.42
N ARG A 79 -1.49 0.78 -3.08
CA ARG A 79 -1.65 0.71 -4.53
C ARG A 79 -0.33 0.88 -5.26
N ASN A 80 0.50 1.81 -4.81
CA ASN A 80 1.83 1.99 -5.39
C ASN A 80 2.71 0.76 -5.20
N ASP A 81 2.64 0.13 -4.02
CA ASP A 81 3.37 -1.11 -3.78
C ASP A 81 2.89 -2.24 -4.70
N MET A 82 1.58 -2.37 -4.87
CA MET A 82 1.02 -3.37 -5.77
C MET A 82 1.41 -3.13 -7.22
N LEU A 83 1.43 -1.87 -7.67
CA LEU A 83 1.88 -1.51 -9.00
C LEU A 83 3.34 -1.93 -9.22
N ASP A 84 4.20 -1.67 -8.25
CA ASP A 84 5.60 -2.06 -8.33
C ASP A 84 5.76 -3.58 -8.44
N ARG A 85 4.98 -4.33 -7.67
CA ARG A 85 4.98 -5.81 -7.71
C ARG A 85 4.52 -6.32 -9.07
N MET A 86 3.46 -5.74 -9.60
CA MET A 86 2.94 -6.13 -10.92
C MET A 86 3.91 -5.80 -12.03
N ARG A 87 4.60 -4.67 -11.97
CA ARG A 87 5.64 -4.32 -12.94
C ARG A 87 6.80 -5.29 -12.92
N ARG A 88 7.24 -5.72 -11.73
CA ARG A 88 8.30 -6.73 -11.61
C ARG A 88 7.86 -8.06 -12.19
N ASN A 89 6.65 -8.51 -11.88
CA ASN A 89 6.10 -9.74 -12.44
C ASN A 89 5.96 -9.65 -13.95
N ASN A 90 5.51 -8.52 -14.46
CA ASN A 90 5.39 -8.29 -15.90
C ASN A 90 6.73 -8.39 -16.62
N ARG A 91 7.78 -7.82 -16.03
CA ARG A 91 9.14 -7.93 -16.60
C ARG A 91 9.64 -9.37 -16.66
N GLU A 92 9.35 -10.16 -15.63
CA GLU A 92 9.69 -11.58 -15.61
C GLU A 92 8.88 -12.36 -16.66
N LEU A 93 7.59 -12.11 -16.75
CA LEU A 93 6.69 -12.80 -17.68
C LEU A 93 6.89 -12.38 -19.13
N SER A 94 7.36 -11.15 -19.38
CA SER A 94 7.58 -10.67 -20.75
C SER A 94 8.68 -11.44 -21.47
N LEU A 95 9.53 -12.14 -20.73
CA LEU A 95 10.52 -13.04 -21.32
C LEU A 95 9.93 -14.39 -21.74
N GLU A 96 8.72 -14.69 -21.29
CA GLU A 96 8.06 -15.98 -21.50
C GLU A 96 6.82 -15.90 -22.37
N ASP A 97 6.00 -14.84 -22.24
CA ASP A 97 4.71 -14.75 -22.92
C ASP A 97 4.26 -13.28 -23.09
N ASP A 98 4.27 -12.80 -24.34
CA ASP A 98 3.86 -11.43 -24.67
C ASP A 98 2.39 -11.12 -24.36
N ALA A 99 1.51 -12.11 -24.51
CA ALA A 99 0.08 -11.92 -24.24
C ALA A 99 -0.17 -11.66 -22.74
N VAL A 100 0.56 -12.35 -21.88
CA VAL A 100 0.50 -12.12 -20.43
C VAL A 100 1.02 -10.74 -20.08
N SER A 101 2.07 -10.28 -20.76
CA SER A 101 2.64 -8.95 -20.54
C SER A 101 1.64 -7.84 -20.86
N VAL A 102 0.90 -7.95 -21.97
CA VAL A 102 -0.12 -6.97 -22.34
C VAL A 102 -1.23 -6.89 -21.30
N GLU A 103 -1.68 -8.02 -20.82
CA GLU A 103 -2.72 -8.06 -19.79
C GLU A 103 -2.25 -7.43 -18.48
N ALA A 104 -1.01 -7.71 -18.07
CA ALA A 104 -0.43 -7.13 -16.87
C ALA A 104 -0.29 -5.61 -16.98
N GLU A 105 0.16 -5.09 -18.11
CA GLU A 105 0.29 -3.66 -18.36
C GLU A 105 -1.06 -2.96 -18.29
N ARG A 106 -2.11 -3.56 -18.86
CA ARG A 106 -3.46 -3.00 -18.79
C ARG A 106 -3.93 -2.89 -17.33
N ARG A 107 -3.67 -3.89 -16.51
CA ARG A 107 -4.03 -3.86 -15.08
C ARG A 107 -3.25 -2.77 -14.34
N ILE A 108 -1.99 -2.58 -14.66
CA ILE A 108 -1.17 -1.51 -14.09
C ILE A 108 -1.77 -0.14 -14.44
N ASP A 109 -2.17 0.06 -15.67
CA ASP A 109 -2.78 1.32 -16.12
C ASP A 109 -4.08 1.59 -15.37
N GLU A 110 -4.93 0.58 -15.19
CA GLU A 110 -6.17 0.71 -14.43
C GLU A 110 -5.90 1.13 -12.99
N LEU A 111 -4.93 0.51 -12.34
CA LEU A 111 -4.56 0.83 -10.97
C LEU A 111 -3.96 2.23 -10.85
N SER A 112 -3.15 2.64 -11.81
CA SER A 112 -2.58 3.98 -11.85
C SER A 112 -3.67 5.04 -11.96
N SER A 113 -4.67 4.82 -12.79
CA SER A 113 -5.81 5.72 -12.92
C SER A 113 -6.59 5.84 -11.61
N GLN A 114 -6.79 4.73 -10.91
CA GLN A 114 -7.47 4.72 -9.62
C GLN A 114 -6.66 5.43 -8.54
N ALA A 115 -5.34 5.30 -8.56
CA ALA A 115 -4.47 5.92 -7.58
C ALA A 115 -4.38 7.45 -7.73
N ILE A 116 -4.56 7.96 -8.94
CA ILE A 116 -4.52 9.39 -9.23
C ILE A 116 -5.87 10.06 -8.87
N ALA A 117 -6.94 9.35 -9.04
CA ALA A 117 -8.26 9.85 -8.71
C ALA A 117 -8.47 9.95 -7.21
#